data_c27492bc8dc1ed7aca64a281ed84db17
#
_entry.id   c27492bc8dc1ed7aca64a281ed84db17
#
_cell.length_a   1.000
_cell.length_b   1.000
_cell.length_c   1.000
_cell.angle_alpha   90.00
_cell.angle_beta   90.00
_cell.angle_gamma   90.00
#
_symmetry.space_group_name_H-M   'P 1'
#
loop_
_entity.id
_entity.type
_entity.pdbx_description
1 polymer ?
#
loop_
_entity_poly.entity_id
_entity_poly.type
_entity_poly.pdbx_seq_one_letter_code
_entity_poly.pdbx_strand_id
1 'polypeptide(L)'
;MSLAAALLTAAGPAVAGGSVPFYERSFVLAAHERCDLFSHDLAAALTVSTRQARSAALRAGTDTAEVNATSRRARMRAAEVACDDPELAMVADRVETAFDGWRRIPSLSFPGVDQPWLADRRAYSQETWALSQTSRTGASPVRFGQTSAQGEMKVVVSFVGAPRPYAARVVMRDTGVLVRPWLGRAGALPPAPSRRAVMAMSQAPATRMLLAADRRAGEVWTFPASLGTELEGLDPREGFWVEFLFRDGSVARANFEVGDIGAGRAFLQMGPL
;
A
#
# COMPACT_ATOMS: atom_id res chain seq x y z
N MET A 1 26.57 -18.10 -20.82
CA MET A 1 25.24 -17.47 -21.00
C MET A 1 25.29 -16.15 -20.22
N SER A 2 25.38 -15.03 -20.95
CA SER A 2 25.58 -13.70 -20.34
C SER A 2 24.33 -13.26 -19.58
N LEU A 3 24.47 -12.94 -18.30
CA LEU A 3 23.49 -12.19 -17.55
C LEU A 3 23.44 -10.76 -18.13
N ALA A 4 22.35 -10.42 -18.81
CA ALA A 4 22.14 -9.06 -19.30
C ALA A 4 22.05 -8.10 -18.11
N ALA A 5 23.05 -7.24 -17.95
CA ALA A 5 23.10 -6.21 -16.96
C ALA A 5 22.10 -5.09 -17.30
N ALA A 6 20.88 -5.17 -16.79
CA ALA A 6 19.91 -4.10 -16.89
C ALA A 6 20.11 -3.09 -15.74
N LEU A 7 20.21 -1.84 -16.10
CA LEU A 7 20.43 -0.70 -15.21
C LEU A 7 19.24 -0.51 -14.26
N LEU A 8 19.47 -0.66 -12.97
CA LEU A 8 18.59 -0.18 -11.90
C LEU A 8 18.63 1.36 -11.90
N THR A 9 17.74 1.99 -12.64
CA THR A 9 17.55 3.44 -12.55
C THR A 9 16.84 3.77 -11.24
N ALA A 10 17.43 4.68 -10.46
CA ALA A 10 16.81 5.28 -9.28
C ALA A 10 15.45 5.87 -9.65
N ALA A 11 14.50 5.82 -8.71
CA ALA A 11 13.12 6.21 -8.87
C ALA A 11 12.94 7.63 -9.43
N GLY A 12 12.92 7.73 -10.75
CA GLY A 12 12.23 8.77 -11.48
C GLY A 12 10.74 8.40 -11.62
N PRO A 13 9.87 9.32 -12.09
CA PRO A 13 8.45 9.05 -12.25
C PRO A 13 8.28 7.75 -13.06
N ALA A 14 7.36 6.89 -12.61
CA ALA A 14 7.15 5.55 -13.14
C ALA A 14 6.95 5.60 -14.67
N VAL A 15 8.03 5.33 -15.41
CA VAL A 15 7.95 5.06 -16.83
C VAL A 15 7.33 3.68 -16.97
N ALA A 16 6.26 3.60 -17.73
CA ALA A 16 5.57 2.37 -18.12
C ALA A 16 6.58 1.40 -18.75
N GLY A 17 7.12 0.51 -17.93
CA GLY A 17 8.08 -0.50 -18.33
C GLY A 17 7.75 -1.80 -17.63
N GLY A 18 7.20 -2.73 -18.37
CA GLY A 18 6.76 -4.05 -18.06
C GLY A 18 7.38 -4.84 -16.89
N SER A 19 7.21 -6.13 -16.87
CA SER A 19 7.61 -7.09 -15.84
C SER A 19 9.11 -7.16 -15.52
N VAL A 20 9.99 -6.53 -16.32
CA VAL A 20 11.46 -6.60 -16.16
C VAL A 20 11.93 -6.01 -14.83
N PRO A 21 11.60 -4.75 -14.44
CA PRO A 21 12.03 -4.21 -13.16
C PRO A 21 11.49 -4.99 -11.96
N PHE A 22 10.31 -5.58 -12.10
CA PHE A 22 9.73 -6.43 -11.06
C PHE A 22 10.48 -7.75 -10.91
N TYR A 23 10.87 -8.40 -12.04
CA TYR A 23 11.68 -9.62 -12.02
C TYR A 23 13.03 -9.38 -11.34
N GLU A 24 13.76 -8.35 -11.75
CA GLU A 24 15.09 -8.03 -11.23
C GLU A 24 15.07 -7.77 -9.72
N ARG A 25 14.15 -6.92 -9.25
CA ARG A 25 14.00 -6.61 -7.82
C ARG A 25 13.57 -7.83 -7.02
N SER A 26 12.68 -8.66 -7.56
CA SER A 26 12.24 -9.90 -6.93
C SER A 26 13.39 -10.92 -6.83
N PHE A 27 14.26 -10.98 -7.84
CA PHE A 27 15.44 -11.84 -7.84
C PHE A 27 16.41 -11.41 -6.73
N VAL A 28 16.76 -10.12 -6.69
CA VAL A 28 17.72 -9.61 -5.70
C VAL A 28 17.19 -9.75 -4.28
N LEU A 29 15.89 -9.50 -4.07
CA LEU A 29 15.25 -9.68 -2.77
C LEU A 29 15.29 -11.16 -2.32
N ALA A 30 14.99 -12.09 -3.22
CA ALA A 30 15.05 -13.52 -2.92
C ALA A 30 16.50 -14.02 -2.69
N ALA A 31 17.48 -13.46 -3.41
CA ALA A 31 18.89 -13.73 -3.16
C ALA A 31 19.32 -13.20 -1.78
N HIS A 32 18.87 -12.01 -1.38
CA HIS A 32 19.11 -11.47 -0.04
C HIS A 32 18.52 -12.36 1.05
N GLU A 33 17.27 -12.81 0.92
CA GLU A 33 16.61 -13.70 1.88
C GLU A 33 17.43 -14.97 2.17
N ARG A 34 18.23 -15.43 1.21
CA ARG A 34 19.06 -16.64 1.31
C ARG A 34 20.51 -16.38 1.73
N CYS A 35 21.09 -15.26 1.26
CA CYS A 35 22.52 -14.99 1.34
C CYS A 35 22.87 -13.82 2.28
N ASP A 36 21.87 -13.18 2.91
CA ASP A 36 22.02 -12.03 3.82
C ASP A 36 22.89 -10.90 3.23
N LEU A 37 22.55 -10.51 1.99
CA LEU A 37 23.37 -9.56 1.19
C LEU A 37 23.34 -8.12 1.72
N PHE A 38 22.28 -7.71 2.41
CA PHE A 38 22.01 -6.32 2.74
C PHE A 38 21.69 -6.10 4.22
N SER A 39 21.94 -4.90 4.70
CA SER A 39 21.41 -4.46 5.98
C SER A 39 19.85 -4.43 5.97
N HIS A 40 19.26 -4.53 7.16
CA HIS A 40 17.80 -4.50 7.33
C HIS A 40 17.14 -3.31 6.60
N ASP A 41 17.70 -2.10 6.74
CA ASP A 41 17.14 -0.88 6.15
C ASP A 41 17.17 -0.91 4.62
N LEU A 42 18.24 -1.48 4.06
CA LEU A 42 18.40 -1.60 2.62
C LEU A 42 17.45 -2.67 2.05
N ALA A 43 17.32 -3.80 2.74
CA ALA A 43 16.35 -4.85 2.38
C ALA A 43 14.91 -4.32 2.45
N ALA A 44 14.58 -3.50 3.46
CA ALA A 44 13.28 -2.84 3.56
C ALA A 44 13.04 -1.88 2.38
N ALA A 45 14.02 -1.04 2.01
CA ALA A 45 13.92 -0.16 0.85
C ALA A 45 13.75 -0.94 -0.47
N LEU A 46 14.47 -2.04 -0.64
CA LEU A 46 14.32 -2.95 -1.78
C LEU A 46 12.92 -3.60 -1.81
N THR A 47 12.38 -3.95 -0.64
CA THR A 47 11.01 -4.47 -0.50
C THR A 47 9.98 -3.44 -0.98
N VAL A 48 10.10 -2.18 -0.55
CA VAL A 48 9.23 -1.07 -1.03
C VAL A 48 9.27 -0.99 -2.55
N SER A 49 10.48 -0.93 -3.11
CA SER A 49 10.71 -0.83 -4.54
C SER A 49 10.18 -2.03 -5.32
N THR A 50 10.30 -3.25 -4.78
CA THR A 50 9.75 -4.47 -5.37
C THR A 50 8.22 -4.45 -5.40
N ARG A 51 7.58 -4.03 -4.31
CA ARG A 51 6.12 -3.86 -4.24
C ARG A 51 5.62 -2.81 -5.23
N GLN A 52 6.31 -1.67 -5.35
CA GLN A 52 5.97 -0.65 -6.36
C GLN A 52 6.10 -1.19 -7.79
N ALA A 53 7.18 -1.93 -8.09
CA ALA A 53 7.36 -2.51 -9.42
C ALA A 53 6.27 -3.54 -9.75
N ARG A 54 5.86 -4.36 -8.78
CA ARG A 54 4.72 -5.28 -8.92
C ARG A 54 3.44 -4.54 -9.26
N SER A 55 3.10 -3.54 -8.48
CA SER A 55 1.89 -2.73 -8.69
C SER A 55 1.92 -1.97 -10.02
N ALA A 56 3.09 -1.46 -10.42
CA ALA A 56 3.27 -0.79 -11.71
C ALA A 56 3.03 -1.76 -12.88
N ALA A 57 3.53 -3.00 -12.81
CA ALA A 57 3.28 -4.02 -13.81
C ALA A 57 1.77 -4.33 -13.94
N LEU A 58 1.06 -4.48 -12.81
CA LEU A 58 -0.39 -4.69 -12.79
C LEU A 58 -1.15 -3.49 -13.39
N ARG A 59 -0.79 -2.26 -13.02
CA ARG A 59 -1.42 -1.05 -13.61
C ARG A 59 -1.13 -0.90 -15.09
N ALA A 60 0.02 -1.37 -15.56
CA ALA A 60 0.35 -1.42 -17.00
C ALA A 60 -0.42 -2.51 -17.77
N GLY A 61 -1.27 -3.30 -17.09
CA GLY A 61 -2.12 -4.31 -17.73
C GLY A 61 -1.55 -5.73 -17.71
N THR A 62 -0.39 -5.97 -17.08
CA THR A 62 0.13 -7.34 -16.90
C THR A 62 -0.86 -8.14 -16.04
N ASP A 63 -1.16 -9.37 -16.47
CA ASP A 63 -2.08 -10.24 -15.75
C ASP A 63 -1.49 -10.68 -14.40
N THR A 64 -2.35 -10.82 -13.39
CA THR A 64 -1.94 -11.24 -12.03
C THR A 64 -1.24 -12.61 -12.03
N ALA A 65 -1.68 -13.54 -12.88
CA ALA A 65 -1.04 -14.85 -12.99
C ALA A 65 0.37 -14.74 -13.57
N GLU A 66 0.58 -13.85 -14.54
CA GLU A 66 1.89 -13.57 -15.12
C GLU A 66 2.84 -12.89 -14.12
N VAL A 67 2.36 -11.89 -13.38
CA VAL A 67 3.14 -11.25 -12.30
C VAL A 67 3.55 -12.28 -11.25
N ASN A 68 2.64 -13.15 -10.84
CA ASN A 68 2.95 -14.23 -9.90
C ASN A 68 3.93 -15.26 -10.47
N ALA A 69 3.81 -15.60 -11.75
CA ALA A 69 4.76 -16.46 -12.45
C ALA A 69 6.17 -15.81 -12.52
N THR A 70 6.23 -14.51 -12.77
CA THR A 70 7.48 -13.73 -12.77
C THR A 70 8.18 -13.78 -11.41
N SER A 71 7.42 -13.59 -10.31
CA SER A 71 7.96 -13.71 -8.95
C SER A 71 8.51 -15.12 -8.67
N ARG A 72 7.78 -16.17 -9.09
CA ARG A 72 8.27 -17.56 -8.93
C ARG A 72 9.55 -17.81 -9.71
N ARG A 73 9.63 -17.39 -10.98
CA ARG A 73 10.86 -17.53 -11.80
C ARG A 73 12.06 -16.82 -11.16
N ALA A 74 11.83 -15.59 -10.62
CA ALA A 74 12.87 -14.83 -9.95
C ALA A 74 13.41 -15.57 -8.72
N ARG A 75 12.54 -16.13 -7.87
CA ARG A 75 12.92 -16.92 -6.69
C ARG A 75 13.64 -18.21 -7.08
N MET A 76 13.16 -18.95 -8.08
CA MET A 76 13.83 -20.15 -8.57
C MET A 76 15.24 -19.82 -9.05
N ARG A 77 15.41 -18.77 -9.85
CA ARG A 77 16.72 -18.33 -10.31
C ARG A 77 17.64 -17.91 -9.15
N ALA A 78 17.12 -17.21 -8.15
CA ALA A 78 17.88 -16.83 -6.97
C ALA A 78 18.37 -18.06 -6.17
N ALA A 79 17.59 -19.14 -6.14
CA ALA A 79 17.98 -20.38 -5.47
C ALA A 79 19.12 -21.14 -6.17
N GLU A 80 19.33 -20.93 -7.46
CA GLU A 80 20.37 -21.57 -8.27
C GLU A 80 21.72 -20.84 -8.22
N VAL A 81 21.76 -19.56 -7.80
CA VAL A 81 22.99 -18.75 -7.78
C VAL A 81 23.71 -18.97 -6.44
N ALA A 82 25.03 -19.23 -6.47
CA ALA A 82 25.81 -19.34 -5.25
C ALA A 82 25.93 -17.99 -4.53
N CYS A 83 25.99 -17.99 -3.19
CA CYS A 83 26.06 -16.74 -2.42
C CYS A 83 27.41 -16.00 -2.59
N ASP A 84 28.44 -16.71 -3.01
CA ASP A 84 29.78 -16.19 -3.32
C ASP A 84 29.98 -15.90 -4.83
N ASP A 85 28.92 -15.94 -5.62
CA ASP A 85 28.97 -15.62 -7.04
C ASP A 85 29.40 -14.14 -7.25
N PRO A 86 30.48 -13.88 -8.04
CA PRO A 86 30.96 -12.52 -8.29
C PRO A 86 29.93 -11.61 -8.95
N GLU A 87 29.04 -12.15 -9.81
CA GLU A 87 27.96 -11.36 -10.43
C GLU A 87 26.94 -10.93 -9.38
N LEU A 88 26.65 -11.79 -8.39
CA LEU A 88 25.76 -11.45 -7.29
C LEU A 88 26.35 -10.33 -6.43
N ALA A 89 27.65 -10.36 -6.15
CA ALA A 89 28.34 -9.31 -5.42
C ALA A 89 28.27 -7.95 -6.16
N MET A 90 28.47 -7.96 -7.48
CA MET A 90 28.32 -6.74 -8.29
C MET A 90 26.87 -6.19 -8.28
N VAL A 91 25.88 -7.07 -8.28
CA VAL A 91 24.47 -6.67 -8.19
C VAL A 91 24.19 -6.07 -6.81
N ALA A 92 24.73 -6.65 -5.75
CA ALA A 92 24.58 -6.15 -4.38
C ALA A 92 25.14 -4.73 -4.25
N ASP A 93 26.36 -4.48 -4.71
CA ASP A 93 27.01 -3.14 -4.69
C ASP A 93 26.17 -2.09 -5.44
N ARG A 94 25.61 -2.43 -6.60
CA ARG A 94 24.72 -1.53 -7.34
C ARG A 94 23.44 -1.21 -6.56
N VAL A 95 22.85 -2.19 -5.89
CA VAL A 95 21.66 -1.99 -5.06
C VAL A 95 21.99 -1.09 -3.88
N GLU A 96 23.11 -1.31 -3.19
CA GLU A 96 23.56 -0.44 -2.10
C GLU A 96 23.68 1.01 -2.57
N THR A 97 24.37 1.23 -3.67
CA THR A 97 24.54 2.57 -4.26
C THR A 97 23.19 3.21 -4.62
N ALA A 98 22.28 2.45 -5.25
CA ALA A 98 20.99 2.97 -5.70
C ALA A 98 20.04 3.32 -4.54
N PHE A 99 20.12 2.60 -3.43
CA PHE A 99 19.19 2.75 -2.30
C PHE A 99 19.77 3.47 -1.08
N ASP A 100 21.03 3.87 -1.07
CA ASP A 100 21.61 4.60 0.07
C ASP A 100 20.82 5.85 0.46
N GLY A 101 20.33 6.61 -0.53
CA GLY A 101 19.50 7.79 -0.31
C GLY A 101 18.13 7.51 0.30
N TRP A 102 17.57 6.30 0.11
CA TRP A 102 16.25 5.94 0.59
C TRP A 102 16.11 5.95 2.11
N ARG A 103 17.17 5.62 2.82
CA ARG A 103 17.20 5.63 4.28
C ARG A 103 16.85 7.00 4.87
N ARG A 104 17.16 8.08 4.14
CA ARG A 104 16.98 9.48 4.55
C ARG A 104 15.68 10.12 4.05
N ILE A 105 14.87 9.41 3.27
CA ILE A 105 13.62 9.95 2.75
C ILE A 105 12.57 9.98 3.88
N PRO A 106 12.07 11.16 4.28
CA PRO A 106 11.10 11.26 5.36
C PRO A 106 9.68 10.91 4.93
N SER A 107 9.32 11.19 3.68
CA SER A 107 7.97 10.99 3.16
C SER A 107 7.98 10.65 1.69
N LEU A 108 7.06 9.79 1.27
CA LEU A 108 6.85 9.39 -0.12
C LEU A 108 5.36 9.36 -0.47
N SER A 109 5.09 9.61 -1.74
CA SER A 109 3.79 9.40 -2.36
C SER A 109 3.80 8.10 -3.15
N PHE A 110 2.79 7.27 -2.92
CA PHE A 110 2.62 5.97 -3.56
C PHE A 110 1.41 5.99 -4.48
N PRO A 111 1.55 5.66 -5.76
CA PRO A 111 0.48 5.79 -6.74
C PRO A 111 -0.77 4.95 -6.40
N GLY A 112 -1.95 5.56 -6.61
CA GLY A 112 -3.20 4.86 -6.90
C GLY A 112 -3.52 4.97 -8.39
N VAL A 113 -4.79 4.85 -8.76
CA VAL A 113 -5.28 5.17 -10.10
C VAL A 113 -5.47 6.69 -10.22
N ASP A 114 -6.26 7.28 -9.31
CA ASP A 114 -6.55 8.72 -9.26
C ASP A 114 -6.06 9.37 -7.95
N GLN A 115 -5.91 8.58 -6.88
CA GLN A 115 -5.58 9.09 -5.54
C GLN A 115 -4.33 8.41 -4.97
N PRO A 116 -3.26 9.17 -4.64
CA PRO A 116 -2.07 8.59 -4.05
C PRO A 116 -2.26 8.31 -2.56
N TRP A 117 -1.51 7.34 -2.05
CA TRP A 117 -1.22 7.17 -0.65
C TRP A 117 -0.03 8.05 -0.26
N LEU A 118 -0.15 8.79 0.82
CA LEU A 118 0.94 9.59 1.38
C LEU A 118 1.48 8.87 2.61
N ALA A 119 2.77 8.55 2.61
CA ALA A 119 3.47 7.96 3.75
C ALA A 119 4.49 8.95 4.33
N ASP A 120 4.53 9.04 5.67
CA ASP A 120 5.44 9.92 6.40
C ASP A 120 6.04 9.18 7.60
N ARG A 121 7.35 8.97 7.58
CA ARG A 121 8.10 8.28 8.64
C ARG A 121 8.35 9.17 9.86
N ARG A 122 8.19 10.50 9.73
CA ARG A 122 8.27 11.45 10.85
C ARG A 122 7.05 11.40 11.76
N ALA A 123 5.98 10.77 11.33
CA ALA A 123 4.72 10.66 12.10
C ALA A 123 4.81 9.68 13.30
N TYR A 124 5.93 8.98 13.47
CA TYR A 124 6.06 7.88 14.43
C TYR A 124 5.90 8.28 15.90
N SER A 125 6.34 9.46 16.28
CA SER A 125 6.32 9.92 17.68
C SER A 125 5.07 10.72 18.05
N GLN A 126 4.16 10.95 17.10
CA GLN A 126 2.98 11.79 17.29
C GLN A 126 1.74 11.06 16.78
N GLU A 127 0.57 11.38 17.29
CA GLU A 127 -0.70 10.87 16.78
C GLU A 127 -1.09 11.61 15.47
N THR A 128 -0.28 11.41 14.44
CA THR A 128 -0.43 11.98 13.10
C THR A 128 -0.58 10.86 12.08
N TRP A 129 -0.92 11.21 10.85
CA TRP A 129 -1.02 10.23 9.77
C TRP A 129 0.36 9.77 9.31
N ALA A 130 0.70 8.52 9.55
CA ALA A 130 1.91 7.89 9.00
C ALA A 130 1.68 7.40 7.56
N LEU A 131 0.49 6.85 7.27
CA LEU A 131 0.07 6.48 5.91
C LEU A 131 -1.38 6.90 5.73
N SER A 132 -1.72 7.59 4.65
CA SER A 132 -3.11 7.97 4.44
C SER A 132 -3.45 8.27 2.98
N GLN A 133 -4.72 8.07 2.65
CA GLN A 133 -5.38 8.53 1.44
C GLN A 133 -6.59 9.40 1.84
N THR A 134 -6.90 10.40 1.03
CA THR A 134 -8.03 11.30 1.27
C THR A 134 -9.13 11.08 0.25
N SER A 135 -10.36 11.20 0.69
CA SER A 135 -11.56 11.10 -0.14
C SER A 135 -12.65 12.04 0.39
N ARG A 136 -13.85 11.90 -0.10
CA ARG A 136 -15.02 12.71 0.34
C ARG A 136 -16.27 11.86 0.38
N THR A 137 -17.19 12.27 1.24
CA THR A 137 -18.59 11.84 1.19
C THR A 137 -19.46 13.10 1.22
N GLY A 138 -20.11 13.43 0.10
CA GLY A 138 -20.72 14.74 -0.08
C GLY A 138 -19.71 15.87 0.15
N ALA A 139 -20.03 16.81 1.03
CA ALA A 139 -19.16 17.92 1.41
C ALA A 139 -18.15 17.57 2.51
N SER A 140 -18.26 16.39 3.11
CA SER A 140 -17.41 15.98 4.24
C SER A 140 -16.11 15.36 3.75
N PRO A 141 -14.93 15.89 4.17
CA PRO A 141 -13.66 15.23 3.90
C PRO A 141 -13.55 13.96 4.75
N VAL A 142 -12.99 12.92 4.14
CA VAL A 142 -12.72 11.63 4.78
C VAL A 142 -11.27 11.29 4.56
N ARG A 143 -10.55 10.93 5.62
CA ARG A 143 -9.17 10.46 5.54
C ARG A 143 -9.08 9.07 6.13
N PHE A 144 -8.48 8.14 5.39
CA PHE A 144 -8.32 6.75 5.77
C PHE A 144 -6.84 6.38 5.74
N GLY A 145 -6.39 5.57 6.71
CA GLY A 145 -5.00 5.16 6.80
C GLY A 145 -4.60 4.65 8.18
N GLN A 146 -3.33 4.84 8.55
CA GLN A 146 -2.78 4.44 9.84
C GLN A 146 -1.86 5.53 10.41
N THR A 147 -1.73 5.55 11.75
CA THR A 147 -0.93 6.56 12.47
C THR A 147 0.44 6.06 12.93
N SER A 148 0.76 4.79 12.66
CA SER A 148 2.08 4.19 12.93
C SER A 148 2.36 3.08 11.93
N ALA A 149 3.60 2.60 11.85
CA ALA A 149 4.00 1.56 10.89
C ALA A 149 3.27 0.23 11.06
N GLN A 150 2.91 -0.11 12.29
CA GLN A 150 2.21 -1.33 12.66
C GLN A 150 0.80 -1.04 13.20
N GLY A 151 0.34 0.20 12.99
CA GLY A 151 -0.92 0.68 13.51
C GLY A 151 -2.13 0.05 12.84
N GLU A 152 -3.22 0.08 13.57
CA GLU A 152 -4.54 -0.25 13.07
C GLU A 152 -4.97 0.75 12.00
N MET A 153 -5.76 0.28 11.04
CA MET A 153 -6.38 1.18 10.06
C MET A 153 -7.43 2.04 10.74
N LYS A 154 -7.41 3.32 10.43
CA LYS A 154 -8.35 4.32 10.97
C LYS A 154 -9.02 5.09 9.85
N VAL A 155 -10.22 5.58 10.10
CA VAL A 155 -10.86 6.59 9.26
C VAL A 155 -11.28 7.78 10.11
N VAL A 156 -11.05 8.97 9.59
CA VAL A 156 -11.51 10.22 10.20
C VAL A 156 -12.48 10.91 9.26
N VAL A 157 -13.61 11.35 9.81
CA VAL A 157 -14.64 12.10 9.10
C VAL A 157 -15.17 13.23 9.96
N SER A 158 -15.58 14.31 9.32
CA SER A 158 -16.24 15.45 9.97
C SER A 158 -17.59 15.70 9.29
N PHE A 159 -18.67 15.23 9.91
CA PHE A 159 -20.03 15.57 9.50
C PHE A 159 -20.46 16.86 10.20
N VAL A 160 -20.64 17.94 9.42
CA VAL A 160 -21.08 19.23 9.95
C VAL A 160 -22.58 19.37 9.75
N GLY A 161 -23.34 19.65 10.83
CA GLY A 161 -24.77 19.86 10.77
C GLY A 161 -25.61 18.62 10.45
N ALA A 162 -25.00 17.45 10.40
CA ALA A 162 -25.65 16.15 10.15
C ALA A 162 -25.68 15.29 11.41
N PRO A 163 -26.61 14.32 11.52
CA PRO A 163 -26.59 13.35 12.59
C PRO A 163 -25.26 12.56 12.55
N ARG A 164 -24.82 12.11 13.73
CA ARG A 164 -23.60 11.30 13.83
C ARG A 164 -23.89 9.87 13.41
N PRO A 165 -22.99 9.22 12.63
CA PRO A 165 -23.12 7.80 12.35
C PRO A 165 -22.97 6.99 13.65
N TYR A 166 -23.67 5.87 13.72
CA TYR A 166 -23.56 4.95 14.86
C TYR A 166 -22.56 3.83 14.60
N ALA A 167 -22.19 3.60 13.34
CA ALA A 167 -21.21 2.60 12.94
C ALA A 167 -20.48 3.03 11.66
N ALA A 168 -19.28 2.47 11.47
CA ALA A 168 -18.55 2.56 10.22
C ALA A 168 -18.05 1.18 9.79
N ARG A 169 -17.93 0.97 8.48
CA ARG A 169 -17.37 -0.27 7.91
C ARG A 169 -16.57 0.01 6.65
N VAL A 170 -15.56 -0.83 6.42
CA VAL A 170 -14.87 -0.94 5.13
C VAL A 170 -15.55 -2.05 4.34
N VAL A 171 -15.88 -1.75 3.07
CA VAL A 171 -16.49 -2.72 2.14
C VAL A 171 -15.54 -2.90 0.96
N MET A 172 -15.16 -4.13 0.67
CA MET A 172 -14.20 -4.49 -0.37
C MET A 172 -14.59 -5.80 -1.04
N ARG A 173 -13.86 -6.22 -2.07
CA ARG A 173 -14.02 -7.55 -2.66
C ARG A 173 -13.70 -8.63 -1.63
N ASP A 174 -14.52 -9.66 -1.59
CA ASP A 174 -14.23 -10.90 -0.87
C ASP A 174 -13.34 -11.80 -1.73
N THR A 175 -12.06 -11.92 -1.37
CA THR A 175 -11.09 -12.74 -2.09
C THR A 175 -11.34 -14.24 -1.97
N GLY A 176 -12.08 -14.68 -0.95
CA GLY A 176 -12.50 -16.06 -0.77
C GLY A 176 -13.65 -16.47 -1.69
N VAL A 177 -14.49 -15.51 -2.08
CA VAL A 177 -15.63 -15.72 -2.98
C VAL A 177 -15.29 -15.38 -4.43
N LEU A 178 -14.60 -14.28 -4.65
CA LEU A 178 -14.19 -13.82 -5.98
C LEU A 178 -12.66 -13.74 -6.03
N VAL A 179 -12.01 -14.79 -6.51
CA VAL A 179 -10.55 -14.90 -6.56
C VAL A 179 -9.92 -13.87 -7.52
N ARG A 180 -10.56 -13.66 -8.70
CA ARG A 180 -10.04 -12.70 -9.69
C ARG A 180 -10.30 -11.26 -9.24
N PRO A 181 -9.36 -10.33 -9.52
CA PRO A 181 -9.57 -8.91 -9.27
C PRO A 181 -10.84 -8.39 -9.96
N TRP A 182 -11.55 -7.50 -9.29
CA TRP A 182 -12.69 -6.81 -9.87
C TRP A 182 -12.24 -5.47 -10.47
N LEU A 183 -11.99 -5.49 -11.77
CA LEU A 183 -11.49 -4.33 -12.53
C LEU A 183 -12.62 -3.67 -13.34
N GLY A 184 -13.76 -3.51 -12.73
CA GLY A 184 -14.89 -2.82 -13.34
C GLY A 184 -14.69 -1.29 -13.41
N ARG A 185 -15.81 -0.56 -13.46
CA ARG A 185 -15.78 0.91 -13.46
C ARG A 185 -15.01 1.44 -12.25
N ALA A 186 -14.22 2.50 -12.42
CA ALA A 186 -13.44 3.13 -11.35
C ALA A 186 -14.29 3.36 -10.07
N GLY A 187 -13.79 2.91 -8.93
CA GLY A 187 -14.46 2.99 -7.64
C GLY A 187 -15.67 2.07 -7.45
N ALA A 188 -16.02 1.22 -8.43
CA ALA A 188 -17.11 0.25 -8.30
C ALA A 188 -16.63 -1.02 -7.59
N LEU A 189 -17.46 -1.53 -6.68
CA LEU A 189 -17.25 -2.84 -6.07
C LEU A 189 -17.97 -3.94 -6.86
N PRO A 190 -17.53 -5.21 -6.71
CA PRO A 190 -18.24 -6.36 -7.27
C PRO A 190 -19.70 -6.44 -6.75
N PRO A 191 -20.53 -7.31 -7.32
CA PRO A 191 -21.89 -7.57 -6.81
C PRO A 191 -21.90 -7.90 -5.32
N ALA A 192 -22.98 -7.55 -4.62
CA ALA A 192 -23.08 -7.66 -3.16
C ALA A 192 -22.67 -9.03 -2.58
N PRO A 193 -23.01 -10.19 -3.19
CA PRO A 193 -22.59 -11.50 -2.67
C PRO A 193 -21.08 -11.74 -2.68
N SER A 194 -20.33 -10.96 -3.49
CA SER A 194 -18.87 -11.04 -3.60
C SER A 194 -18.15 -9.94 -2.82
N ARG A 195 -18.84 -9.29 -1.88
CA ARG A 195 -18.27 -8.26 -1.02
C ARG A 195 -18.09 -8.77 0.39
N ARG A 196 -17.00 -8.33 1.00
CA ARG A 196 -16.73 -8.46 2.43
C ARG A 196 -16.87 -7.10 3.08
N ALA A 197 -17.45 -7.06 4.28
CA ALA A 197 -17.54 -5.88 5.11
C ALA A 197 -16.77 -6.12 6.42
N VAL A 198 -15.89 -5.18 6.79
CA VAL A 198 -15.14 -5.17 8.06
C VAL A 198 -15.65 -4.00 8.87
N MET A 199 -16.26 -4.29 10.03
CA MET A 199 -16.78 -3.26 10.94
C MET A 199 -15.66 -2.59 11.72
N ALA A 200 -15.80 -1.30 12.00
CA ALA A 200 -14.98 -0.62 12.97
C ALA A 200 -15.22 -1.20 14.37
N MET A 201 -14.14 -1.32 15.15
CA MET A 201 -14.16 -1.86 16.51
C MET A 201 -14.45 -0.78 17.56
N SER A 202 -14.06 0.47 17.28
CA SER A 202 -14.22 1.58 18.20
C SER A 202 -14.44 2.90 17.47
N GLN A 203 -14.99 3.87 18.21
CA GLN A 203 -15.18 5.25 17.81
C GLN A 203 -14.72 6.17 18.94
N ALA A 204 -14.05 7.27 18.59
CA ALA A 204 -13.64 8.31 19.52
C ALA A 204 -13.67 9.70 18.83
N PRO A 205 -13.66 10.81 19.58
CA PRO A 205 -13.38 12.13 19.02
C PRO A 205 -11.98 12.13 18.36
N ALA A 206 -11.89 12.68 17.16
CA ALA A 206 -10.62 12.81 16.47
C ALA A 206 -9.77 13.91 17.10
N THR A 207 -8.47 13.65 17.29
CA THR A 207 -7.51 14.67 17.73
C THR A 207 -7.32 15.70 16.63
N ARG A 208 -6.88 16.90 16.99
CA ARG A 208 -6.62 17.99 16.03
C ARG A 208 -5.63 17.58 14.92
N MET A 209 -4.68 16.73 15.26
CA MET A 209 -3.64 16.25 14.34
C MET A 209 -4.17 15.32 13.23
N LEU A 210 -5.29 14.66 13.48
CA LEU A 210 -5.91 13.76 12.50
C LEU A 210 -6.95 14.45 11.63
N LEU A 211 -7.43 15.63 12.03
CA LEU A 211 -8.45 16.37 11.29
C LEU A 211 -7.88 17.04 10.03
N ALA A 212 -8.73 17.26 9.04
CA ALA A 212 -8.43 18.17 7.94
C ALA A 212 -8.23 19.60 8.47
N ALA A 213 -7.38 20.38 7.80
CA ALA A 213 -6.95 21.69 8.28
C ALA A 213 -8.13 22.67 8.53
N ASP A 214 -9.19 22.55 7.73
CA ASP A 214 -10.41 23.37 7.77
C ASP A 214 -11.47 22.84 8.77
N ARG A 215 -11.19 21.75 9.50
CA ARG A 215 -12.13 21.11 10.44
C ARG A 215 -11.71 21.29 11.89
N ARG A 216 -12.70 21.57 12.77
CA ARG A 216 -12.48 21.77 14.21
C ARG A 216 -12.86 20.56 15.05
N ALA A 217 -13.73 19.69 14.50
CA ALA A 217 -14.19 18.48 15.16
C ALA A 217 -14.43 17.37 14.13
N GLY A 218 -14.36 16.13 14.58
CA GLY A 218 -14.62 14.94 13.78
C GLY A 218 -14.52 13.70 14.64
N GLU A 219 -14.76 12.56 14.02
CA GLU A 219 -14.76 11.26 14.66
C GLU A 219 -13.71 10.38 14.00
N VAL A 220 -12.95 9.66 14.82
CA VAL A 220 -12.03 8.60 14.39
C VAL A 220 -12.68 7.25 14.67
N TRP A 221 -12.65 6.39 13.67
CA TRP A 221 -13.09 5.01 13.74
C TRP A 221 -11.88 4.11 13.53
N THR A 222 -11.69 3.11 14.39
CA THR A 222 -10.56 2.19 14.34
C THR A 222 -11.04 0.81 13.91
N PHE A 223 -10.31 0.19 13.00
CA PHE A 223 -10.60 -1.12 12.42
C PHE A 223 -9.64 -2.18 12.95
N PRO A 224 -9.98 -3.48 12.80
CA PRO A 224 -9.08 -4.57 13.16
C PRO A 224 -7.70 -4.46 12.47
N ALA A 225 -6.65 -4.87 13.16
CA ALA A 225 -5.27 -4.83 12.64
C ALA A 225 -5.10 -5.63 11.33
N SER A 226 -5.92 -6.68 11.12
CA SER A 226 -5.92 -7.50 9.90
C SER A 226 -6.33 -6.71 8.65
N LEU A 227 -7.11 -5.64 8.78
CA LEU A 227 -7.66 -4.91 7.64
C LEU A 227 -6.55 -4.39 6.70
N GLY A 228 -5.43 -3.91 7.25
CA GLY A 228 -4.32 -3.44 6.43
C GLY A 228 -3.76 -4.54 5.54
N THR A 229 -3.59 -5.75 6.07
CA THR A 229 -3.10 -6.92 5.32
C THR A 229 -4.14 -7.41 4.31
N GLU A 230 -5.43 -7.35 4.66
CA GLU A 230 -6.51 -7.71 3.75
C GLU A 230 -6.55 -6.76 2.53
N LEU A 231 -6.36 -5.46 2.73
CA LEU A 231 -6.27 -4.47 1.65
C LEU A 231 -5.01 -4.68 0.78
N GLU A 232 -3.85 -5.04 1.37
CA GLU A 232 -2.65 -5.38 0.60
C GLU A 232 -2.83 -6.61 -0.30
N GLY A 233 -3.74 -7.51 0.06
CA GLY A 233 -4.08 -8.71 -0.72
C GLY A 233 -4.93 -8.44 -1.97
N LEU A 234 -5.47 -7.23 -2.13
CA LEU A 234 -6.24 -6.83 -3.29
C LEU A 234 -5.32 -6.37 -4.44
N ASP A 235 -5.89 -6.30 -5.65
CA ASP A 235 -5.18 -5.74 -6.79
C ASP A 235 -5.06 -4.21 -6.65
N PRO A 236 -3.92 -3.58 -6.98
CA PRO A 236 -3.75 -2.14 -6.84
C PRO A 236 -4.70 -1.30 -7.69
N ARG A 237 -5.37 -1.89 -8.67
CA ARG A 237 -6.40 -1.24 -9.50
C ARG A 237 -7.80 -1.31 -8.90
N GLU A 238 -8.00 -2.07 -7.83
CA GLU A 238 -9.29 -2.17 -7.14
C GLU A 238 -9.54 -0.99 -6.22
N GLY A 239 -10.81 -0.73 -5.96
CA GLY A 239 -11.25 0.22 -4.94
C GLY A 239 -11.87 -0.49 -3.74
N PHE A 240 -12.07 0.28 -2.70
CA PHE A 240 -12.89 -0.10 -1.55
C PHE A 240 -13.69 1.10 -1.06
N TRP A 241 -14.73 0.84 -0.29
CA TRP A 241 -15.56 1.89 0.28
C TRP A 241 -15.39 1.94 1.80
N VAL A 242 -15.44 3.15 2.35
CA VAL A 242 -15.75 3.37 3.76
C VAL A 242 -17.19 3.86 3.83
N GLU A 243 -18.02 3.13 4.55
CA GLU A 243 -19.43 3.44 4.76
C GLU A 243 -19.68 3.83 6.21
N PHE A 244 -20.42 4.92 6.39
CA PHE A 244 -20.89 5.42 7.68
C PHE A 244 -22.39 5.21 7.76
N LEU A 245 -22.86 4.50 8.79
CA LEU A 245 -24.24 4.07 8.95
C LEU A 245 -24.96 4.98 9.93
N PHE A 246 -26.14 5.46 9.54
CA PHE A 246 -26.96 6.35 10.34
C PHE A 246 -28.23 5.65 10.85
N ARG A 247 -28.80 6.14 11.97
CA ARG A 247 -29.97 5.54 12.63
C ARG A 247 -31.26 5.62 11.78
N ASP A 248 -31.34 6.53 10.84
CA ASP A 248 -32.42 6.67 9.87
C ASP A 248 -32.34 5.67 8.70
N GLY A 249 -31.35 4.79 8.70
CA GLY A 249 -31.08 3.82 7.64
C GLY A 249 -30.25 4.39 6.48
N SER A 250 -29.92 5.68 6.48
CA SER A 250 -29.06 6.25 5.46
C SER A 250 -27.60 5.81 5.60
N VAL A 251 -26.85 5.84 4.49
CA VAL A 251 -25.44 5.45 4.42
C VAL A 251 -24.67 6.53 3.66
N ALA A 252 -23.69 7.14 4.32
CA ALA A 252 -22.71 7.97 3.64
C ALA A 252 -21.52 7.12 3.22
N ARG A 253 -21.02 7.31 2.00
CA ARG A 253 -19.97 6.50 1.40
C ARG A 253 -18.83 7.37 0.90
N ALA A 254 -17.60 6.99 1.24
CA ALA A 254 -16.37 7.52 0.68
C ALA A 254 -15.64 6.42 -0.09
N ASN A 255 -15.18 6.71 -1.31
CA ASN A 255 -14.44 5.78 -2.15
C ASN A 255 -12.95 5.96 -1.92
N PHE A 256 -12.24 4.85 -1.85
CA PHE A 256 -10.79 4.76 -1.72
C PHE A 256 -10.23 3.77 -2.72
N GLU A 257 -8.94 3.87 -2.97
CA GLU A 257 -8.21 3.00 -3.87
C GLU A 257 -7.20 2.15 -3.10
N VAL A 258 -7.08 0.88 -3.49
CA VAL A 258 -6.03 0.01 -2.97
C VAL A 258 -4.65 0.58 -3.33
N GLY A 259 -4.43 0.90 -4.60
CA GLY A 259 -3.18 1.51 -5.05
C GLY A 259 -1.95 0.79 -4.50
N ASP A 260 -0.91 1.54 -4.22
CA ASP A 260 0.33 1.03 -3.66
C ASP A 260 0.34 1.04 -2.11
N ILE A 261 -0.80 0.79 -1.44
CA ILE A 261 -0.89 0.74 0.04
C ILE A 261 0.18 -0.19 0.64
N GLY A 262 0.43 -1.35 0.01
CA GLY A 262 1.42 -2.31 0.47
C GLY A 262 2.86 -1.78 0.40
N ALA A 263 3.19 -0.98 -0.62
CA ALA A 263 4.49 -0.31 -0.69
C ALA A 263 4.59 0.81 0.35
N GLY A 264 3.51 1.57 0.57
CA GLY A 264 3.45 2.61 1.62
C GLY A 264 3.64 2.02 3.01
N ARG A 265 3.00 0.90 3.33
CA ARG A 265 3.19 0.20 4.61
C ARG A 265 4.61 -0.36 4.77
N ALA A 266 5.19 -0.93 3.70
CA ALA A 266 6.59 -1.37 3.73
C ALA A 266 7.55 -0.19 3.95
N PHE A 267 7.27 0.98 3.38
CA PHE A 267 8.07 2.18 3.60
C PHE A 267 8.09 2.62 5.08
N LEU A 268 6.98 2.53 5.78
CA LEU A 268 6.93 2.81 7.22
C LEU A 268 7.75 1.81 8.04
N GLN A 269 7.85 0.55 7.58
CA GLN A 269 8.64 -0.49 8.25
C GLN A 269 10.16 -0.25 8.20
N MET A 270 10.64 0.68 7.33
CA MET A 270 12.04 1.14 7.37
C MET A 270 12.39 1.90 8.66
N GLY A 271 11.40 2.14 9.55
CA GLY A 271 11.61 2.82 10.82
C GLY A 271 11.45 4.34 10.76
N PRO A 272 11.43 5.00 11.93
CA PRO A 272 11.27 6.46 12.03
C PRO A 272 12.52 7.21 11.59
N LEU A 273 12.33 8.50 11.26
CA LEU A 273 13.38 9.47 11.01
C LEU A 273 13.31 10.60 12.03
#